data_77c1f18bce521d49e65140d42a877afd
#
_entry.id   77c1f18bce521d49e65140d42a877afd
#
_cell.length_a   1.000
_cell.length_b   1.000
_cell.length_c   1.000
_cell.angle_alpha   90.00
_cell.angle_beta   90.00
_cell.angle_gamma   90.00
#
_symmetry.space_group_name_H-M   'P 1'
#
loop_
_entity.id
_entity.type
_entity.pdbx_description
1 polymer ?
#
loop_
_entity_poly.entity_id
_entity_poly.type
_entity_poly.pdbx_seq_one_letter_code
_entity_poly.pdbx_strand_id
1 'polypeptide(L)'
;MSVHSGRRAVDASLTASLVFVSIGSGMFLPLSLVFFVELTDIRLSMLGVLVGLAGFTSVPVPAVAGRLADRYGARRLVLVAQGIQAFAYLGYAFARDPLSVFAVTAIMSIGGRLFWSTIFAALADHAQDGPRQQHWFALANIARTAGIAAGGIITGIALTIPGTRVYIVLALLSAGCLAASVLLMLPVAPSRARARVPGEPHAQGTVLRDGRFLGLLSTNVVFAISTLLLGLTVPVIIKMALGGPGWVSSVVLVGNALLISGFGIVGARQAGRREPFAVLRTAAVAWAAGCTLLTFAASSALPFAVAPLAAAVLAFSLAEILHAPTSVAIVSNMAPEAKRGDYLAMWQYSFMAAEIGGPILFGTLFTLQHSAPFLVVLALNLVTIPALRILGRGRHHVALAWTGSRDHD
;
A
#
# COMPACT_ATOMS: atom_id res chain seq x y z
N MET A 1 22.49 2.64 -35.87
CA MET A 1 22.11 3.76 -34.99
C MET A 1 20.59 3.85 -34.71
N SER A 2 19.68 3.48 -35.59
CA SER A 2 18.20 3.61 -35.43
C SER A 2 17.56 2.70 -34.37
N VAL A 3 18.03 1.45 -34.21
CA VAL A 3 17.43 0.49 -33.26
C VAL A 3 17.67 0.89 -31.77
N HIS A 4 18.84 1.47 -31.46
CA HIS A 4 19.19 1.90 -30.13
C HIS A 4 18.41 3.17 -29.69
N SER A 5 18.12 4.08 -30.62
CA SER A 5 17.32 5.28 -30.34
C SER A 5 15.85 4.92 -30.08
N GLY A 6 15.27 3.99 -30.82
CA GLY A 6 13.91 3.54 -30.60
C GLY A 6 13.70 2.85 -29.25
N ARG A 7 14.67 2.03 -28.80
CA ARG A 7 14.58 1.35 -27.50
C ARG A 7 14.68 2.34 -26.34
N ARG A 8 15.56 3.35 -26.42
CA ARG A 8 15.65 4.42 -25.41
C ARG A 8 14.35 5.24 -25.29
N ALA A 9 13.69 5.54 -26.41
CA ALA A 9 12.43 6.25 -26.42
C ALA A 9 11.32 5.43 -25.74
N VAL A 10 11.25 4.13 -25.97
CA VAL A 10 10.30 3.22 -25.31
C VAL A 10 10.58 3.11 -23.81
N ASP A 11 11.85 2.97 -23.42
CA ASP A 11 12.25 2.93 -22.00
C ASP A 11 11.89 4.24 -21.28
N ALA A 12 12.11 5.39 -21.90
CA ALA A 12 11.73 6.70 -21.37
C ALA A 12 10.20 6.83 -21.24
N SER A 13 9.45 6.34 -22.21
CA SER A 13 7.99 6.36 -22.21
C SER A 13 7.42 5.49 -21.09
N LEU A 14 7.98 4.30 -20.87
CA LEU A 14 7.59 3.42 -19.76
C LEU A 14 7.90 4.07 -18.41
N THR A 15 9.09 4.67 -18.26
CA THR A 15 9.47 5.40 -17.03
C THR A 15 8.51 6.55 -16.74
N ALA A 16 8.20 7.36 -17.76
CA ALA A 16 7.25 8.44 -17.65
C ALA A 16 5.84 7.94 -17.26
N SER A 17 5.38 6.82 -17.85
CA SER A 17 4.12 6.18 -17.46
C SER A 17 4.09 5.82 -15.96
N LEU A 18 5.16 5.22 -15.43
CA LEU A 18 5.27 4.89 -14.00
C LEU A 18 5.25 6.14 -13.10
N VAL A 19 5.87 7.22 -13.54
CA VAL A 19 5.86 8.50 -12.81
C VAL A 19 4.47 9.11 -12.80
N PHE A 20 3.80 9.19 -13.96
CA PHE A 20 2.46 9.78 -14.05
C PHE A 20 1.41 9.01 -13.24
N VAL A 21 1.40 7.67 -13.32
CA VAL A 21 0.46 6.88 -12.50
C VAL A 21 0.72 7.08 -11.00
N SER A 22 1.98 7.24 -10.61
CA SER A 22 2.35 7.45 -9.20
C SER A 22 2.02 8.85 -8.71
N ILE A 23 2.18 9.89 -9.54
CA ILE A 23 1.74 11.26 -9.22
C ILE A 23 0.23 11.30 -9.06
N GLY A 24 -0.54 10.73 -10.02
CA GLY A 24 -1.99 10.70 -9.97
C GLY A 24 -2.52 10.02 -8.70
N SER A 25 -1.95 8.86 -8.35
CA SER A 25 -2.30 8.15 -7.11
C SER A 25 -1.86 8.93 -5.86
N GLY A 26 -0.68 9.56 -5.91
CA GLY A 26 -0.12 10.34 -4.81
C GLY A 26 -0.91 11.61 -4.48
N MET A 27 -1.52 12.24 -5.49
CA MET A 27 -2.41 13.39 -5.26
C MET A 27 -3.63 13.00 -4.42
N PHE A 28 -4.10 11.77 -4.55
CA PHE A 28 -5.30 11.33 -3.83
C PHE A 28 -5.01 10.80 -2.42
N LEU A 29 -3.77 10.44 -2.12
CA LEU A 29 -3.38 9.91 -0.80
C LEU A 29 -3.73 10.84 0.37
N PRO A 30 -3.43 12.17 0.33
CA PRO A 30 -3.80 13.09 1.41
C PRO A 30 -5.30 13.41 1.46
N LEU A 31 -6.06 13.05 0.45
CA LEU A 31 -7.49 13.30 0.39
C LEU A 31 -8.29 12.17 1.03
N SER A 32 -7.95 10.91 0.75
CA SER A 32 -8.56 9.73 1.34
C SER A 32 -10.09 9.87 1.57
N LEU A 33 -10.57 9.63 2.78
CA LEU A 33 -11.99 9.77 3.13
C LEU A 33 -12.46 11.23 3.17
N VAL A 34 -11.56 12.19 3.42
CA VAL A 34 -11.89 13.63 3.49
C VAL A 34 -12.47 14.14 2.18
N PHE A 35 -12.03 13.57 1.04
CA PHE A 35 -12.59 13.94 -0.27
C PHE A 35 -14.12 13.83 -0.28
N PHE A 36 -14.64 12.70 0.17
CA PHE A 36 -16.10 12.48 0.18
C PHE A 36 -16.78 13.22 1.34
N VAL A 37 -16.11 13.37 2.49
CA VAL A 37 -16.63 14.19 3.61
C VAL A 37 -16.87 15.64 3.18
N GLU A 38 -15.98 16.22 2.37
CA GLU A 38 -16.08 17.60 1.92
C GLU A 38 -17.07 17.80 0.74
N LEU A 39 -17.35 16.75 -0.01
CA LEU A 39 -18.17 16.83 -1.22
C LEU A 39 -19.57 16.22 -1.07
N THR A 40 -19.81 15.52 0.02
CA THR A 40 -21.10 14.82 0.28
C THR A 40 -21.56 15.05 1.71
N ASP A 41 -22.86 14.91 1.95
CA ASP A 41 -23.44 14.95 3.30
C ASP A 41 -23.44 13.57 4.00
N ILE A 42 -22.64 12.61 3.48
CA ILE A 42 -22.58 11.25 3.98
C ILE A 42 -21.73 11.22 5.25
N ARG A 43 -22.25 10.60 6.32
CA ARG A 43 -21.54 10.44 7.58
C ARG A 43 -20.25 9.63 7.40
N LEU A 44 -19.17 10.01 8.09
CA LEU A 44 -17.87 9.35 8.01
C LEU A 44 -17.95 7.83 8.28
N SER A 45 -18.80 7.40 9.23
CA SER A 45 -19.01 5.97 9.51
C SER A 45 -19.56 5.23 8.29
N MET A 46 -20.52 5.81 7.59
CA MET A 46 -21.07 5.23 6.36
C MET A 46 -20.05 5.23 5.23
N LEU A 47 -19.27 6.31 5.07
CA LEU A 47 -18.18 6.37 4.11
C LEU A 47 -17.15 5.27 4.36
N GLY A 48 -16.76 5.04 5.61
CA GLY A 48 -15.85 3.95 5.98
C GLY A 48 -16.39 2.58 5.57
N VAL A 49 -17.69 2.33 5.80
CA VAL A 49 -18.36 1.08 5.38
C VAL A 49 -18.41 0.96 3.86
N LEU A 50 -18.80 2.03 3.14
CA LEU A 50 -18.87 2.03 1.68
C LEU A 50 -17.52 1.75 1.03
N VAL A 51 -16.45 2.43 1.51
CA VAL A 51 -15.08 2.24 1.02
C VAL A 51 -14.58 0.83 1.33
N GLY A 52 -14.83 0.32 2.53
CA GLY A 52 -14.45 -1.04 2.91
C GLY A 52 -15.16 -2.11 2.08
N LEU A 53 -16.49 -2.00 1.92
CA LEU A 53 -17.27 -2.92 1.08
C LEU A 53 -16.87 -2.81 -0.40
N ALA A 54 -16.56 -1.61 -0.88
CA ALA A 54 -16.02 -1.41 -2.22
C ALA A 54 -14.68 -2.14 -2.40
N GLY A 55 -13.79 -2.09 -1.38
CA GLY A 55 -12.54 -2.86 -1.36
C GLY A 55 -12.78 -4.37 -1.48
N PHE A 56 -13.84 -4.90 -0.88
CA PHE A 56 -14.18 -6.32 -0.94
C PHE A 56 -14.44 -6.81 -2.37
N THR A 57 -14.97 -5.95 -3.26
CA THR A 57 -15.19 -6.28 -4.68
C THR A 57 -13.93 -6.64 -5.43
N SER A 58 -12.77 -6.19 -4.95
CA SER A 58 -11.46 -6.46 -5.55
C SER A 58 -10.82 -7.79 -5.14
N VAL A 59 -11.40 -8.52 -4.18
CA VAL A 59 -10.85 -9.79 -3.66
C VAL A 59 -10.60 -10.85 -4.74
N PRO A 60 -11.49 -11.08 -5.72
CA PRO A 60 -11.26 -12.08 -6.76
C PRO A 60 -10.25 -11.64 -7.84
N VAL A 61 -9.92 -10.34 -7.89
CA VAL A 61 -9.13 -9.75 -8.98
C VAL A 61 -7.75 -10.40 -9.16
N PRO A 62 -6.92 -10.66 -8.12
CA PRO A 62 -5.61 -11.27 -8.31
C PRO A 62 -5.69 -12.65 -8.97
N ALA A 63 -6.65 -13.48 -8.58
CA ALA A 63 -6.84 -14.82 -9.14
C ALA A 63 -7.28 -14.78 -10.61
N VAL A 64 -8.07 -13.78 -10.98
CA VAL A 64 -8.51 -13.56 -12.37
C VAL A 64 -7.40 -12.90 -13.19
N ALA A 65 -6.67 -11.94 -12.60
CA ALA A 65 -5.61 -11.20 -13.26
C ALA A 65 -4.48 -12.11 -13.78
N GLY A 66 -4.07 -13.12 -12.99
CA GLY A 66 -3.07 -14.10 -13.44
C GLY A 66 -3.49 -14.82 -14.72
N ARG A 67 -4.70 -15.39 -14.74
CA ARG A 67 -5.26 -16.09 -15.92
C ARG A 67 -5.40 -15.18 -17.15
N LEU A 68 -5.84 -13.96 -16.91
CA LEU A 68 -5.96 -12.96 -17.99
C LEU A 68 -4.58 -12.50 -18.51
N ALA A 69 -3.58 -12.37 -17.61
CA ALA A 69 -2.22 -12.01 -17.98
C ALA A 69 -1.58 -13.10 -18.87
N ASP A 70 -1.80 -14.38 -18.54
CA ASP A 70 -1.34 -15.50 -19.37
C ASP A 70 -1.99 -15.47 -20.78
N ARG A 71 -3.28 -15.12 -20.85
CA ARG A 71 -4.04 -15.13 -22.11
C ARG A 71 -3.82 -13.89 -22.98
N TYR A 72 -3.82 -12.70 -22.37
CA TYR A 72 -3.82 -11.41 -23.10
C TYR A 72 -2.51 -10.64 -22.99
N GLY A 73 -1.59 -11.10 -22.12
CA GLY A 73 -0.34 -10.43 -21.77
C GLY A 73 -0.50 -9.38 -20.67
N ALA A 74 0.48 -9.31 -19.76
CA ALA A 74 0.42 -8.45 -18.57
C ALA A 74 0.30 -6.95 -18.92
N ARG A 75 0.99 -6.48 -19.98
CA ARG A 75 0.92 -5.07 -20.42
C ARG A 75 -0.50 -4.61 -20.74
N ARG A 76 -1.30 -5.43 -21.45
CA ARG A 76 -2.68 -5.06 -21.79
C ARG A 76 -3.53 -4.86 -20.53
N LEU A 77 -3.32 -5.71 -19.54
CA LEU A 77 -4.03 -5.60 -18.27
C LEU A 77 -3.61 -4.36 -17.47
N VAL A 78 -2.34 -3.96 -17.53
CA VAL A 78 -1.88 -2.69 -16.95
C VAL A 78 -2.60 -1.50 -17.60
N LEU A 79 -2.69 -1.47 -18.93
CA LEU A 79 -3.43 -0.43 -19.65
C LEU A 79 -4.91 -0.37 -19.26
N VAL A 80 -5.56 -1.54 -19.19
CA VAL A 80 -6.97 -1.64 -18.74
C VAL A 80 -7.11 -1.17 -17.30
N ALA A 81 -6.21 -1.57 -16.42
CA ALA A 81 -6.22 -1.18 -15.00
C ALA A 81 -6.08 0.33 -14.82
N GLN A 82 -5.15 0.97 -15.55
CA GLN A 82 -4.97 2.42 -15.54
C GLN A 82 -6.19 3.15 -16.11
N GLY A 83 -6.79 2.62 -17.20
CA GLY A 83 -8.02 3.15 -17.77
C GLY A 83 -9.21 3.08 -16.80
N ILE A 84 -9.39 1.95 -16.10
CA ILE A 84 -10.40 1.77 -15.05
C ILE A 84 -10.20 2.79 -13.92
N GLN A 85 -8.97 2.98 -13.45
CA GLN A 85 -8.65 3.95 -12.40
C GLN A 85 -8.86 5.40 -12.87
N ALA A 86 -8.48 5.74 -14.11
CA ALA A 86 -8.76 7.06 -14.69
C ALA A 86 -10.26 7.35 -14.73
N PHE A 87 -11.05 6.37 -15.18
CA PHE A 87 -12.51 6.47 -15.18
C PHE A 87 -13.08 6.61 -13.77
N ALA A 88 -12.56 5.88 -12.79
CA ALA A 88 -12.98 5.99 -11.39
C ALA A 88 -12.71 7.39 -10.83
N TYR A 89 -11.53 7.99 -11.10
CA TYR A 89 -11.23 9.36 -10.68
C TYR A 89 -12.15 10.40 -11.35
N LEU A 90 -12.51 10.21 -12.62
CA LEU A 90 -13.55 11.03 -13.24
C LEU A 90 -14.89 10.89 -12.51
N GLY A 91 -15.26 9.64 -12.17
CA GLY A 91 -16.49 9.36 -11.42
C GLY A 91 -16.52 10.01 -10.03
N TYR A 92 -15.37 10.12 -9.35
CA TYR A 92 -15.25 10.80 -8.05
C TYR A 92 -15.72 12.27 -8.12
N ALA A 93 -15.45 12.95 -9.23
CA ALA A 93 -15.89 14.34 -9.41
C ALA A 93 -17.43 14.49 -9.38
N PHE A 94 -18.18 13.42 -9.65
CA PHE A 94 -19.64 13.43 -9.75
C PHE A 94 -20.36 12.65 -8.64
N ALA A 95 -19.64 11.82 -7.85
CA ALA A 95 -20.23 11.02 -6.80
C ALA A 95 -20.71 11.90 -5.62
N ARG A 96 -22.03 11.86 -5.32
CA ARG A 96 -22.67 12.68 -4.28
C ARG A 96 -23.54 11.87 -3.33
N ASP A 97 -23.95 10.69 -3.70
CA ASP A 97 -24.83 9.79 -2.94
C ASP A 97 -24.10 8.49 -2.57
N PRO A 98 -24.59 7.71 -1.59
CA PRO A 98 -23.93 6.49 -1.12
C PRO A 98 -23.69 5.46 -2.21
N LEU A 99 -24.59 5.31 -3.16
CA LEU A 99 -24.47 4.31 -4.22
C LEU A 99 -23.39 4.70 -5.23
N SER A 100 -23.34 5.96 -5.65
CA SER A 100 -22.31 6.47 -6.55
C SER A 100 -20.93 6.44 -5.90
N VAL A 101 -20.81 6.79 -4.61
CA VAL A 101 -19.56 6.67 -3.87
C VAL A 101 -19.08 5.22 -3.79
N PHE A 102 -19.97 4.29 -3.46
CA PHE A 102 -19.65 2.86 -3.47
C PHE A 102 -19.19 2.40 -4.87
N ALA A 103 -19.96 2.73 -5.91
CA ALA A 103 -19.67 2.28 -7.27
C ALA A 103 -18.31 2.77 -7.77
N VAL A 104 -18.00 4.06 -7.62
CA VAL A 104 -16.72 4.63 -8.10
C VAL A 104 -15.54 4.11 -7.28
N THR A 105 -15.72 3.90 -5.97
CA THR A 105 -14.68 3.34 -5.09
C THR A 105 -14.45 1.84 -5.40
N ALA A 106 -15.50 1.08 -5.73
CA ALA A 106 -15.39 -0.30 -6.16
C ALA A 106 -14.62 -0.41 -7.50
N ILE A 107 -14.95 0.44 -8.47
CA ILE A 107 -14.22 0.53 -9.75
C ILE A 107 -12.74 0.87 -9.50
N MET A 108 -12.45 1.83 -8.62
CA MET A 108 -11.09 2.21 -8.22
C MET A 108 -10.34 1.01 -7.59
N SER A 109 -10.98 0.31 -6.66
CA SER A 109 -10.39 -0.85 -5.96
C SER A 109 -10.06 -1.99 -6.92
N ILE A 110 -10.96 -2.29 -7.86
CA ILE A 110 -10.74 -3.30 -8.91
C ILE A 110 -9.58 -2.88 -9.81
N GLY A 111 -9.56 -1.64 -10.30
CA GLY A 111 -8.50 -1.11 -11.15
C GLY A 111 -7.13 -1.11 -10.46
N GLY A 112 -7.08 -0.63 -9.21
CA GLY A 112 -5.86 -0.62 -8.40
C GLY A 112 -5.31 -2.03 -8.14
N ARG A 113 -6.18 -2.97 -7.80
CA ARG A 113 -5.78 -4.38 -7.57
C ARG A 113 -5.29 -5.04 -8.86
N LEU A 114 -5.95 -4.80 -9.97
CA LEU A 114 -5.53 -5.31 -11.27
C LEU A 114 -4.16 -4.75 -11.68
N PHE A 115 -3.91 -3.45 -11.46
CA PHE A 115 -2.63 -2.79 -11.71
C PHE A 115 -1.50 -3.46 -10.92
N TRP A 116 -1.64 -3.57 -9.60
CA TRP A 116 -0.60 -4.15 -8.76
C TRP A 116 -0.38 -5.65 -8.99
N SER A 117 -1.40 -6.36 -9.45
CA SER A 117 -1.28 -7.79 -9.81
C SER A 117 -0.53 -8.02 -11.12
N THR A 118 -0.39 -7.00 -11.98
CA THR A 118 0.11 -7.19 -13.36
C THR A 118 1.33 -6.35 -13.72
N ILE A 119 1.58 -5.23 -13.01
CA ILE A 119 2.66 -4.29 -13.38
C ILE A 119 4.05 -4.94 -13.32
N PHE A 120 4.37 -5.70 -12.28
CA PHE A 120 5.69 -6.34 -12.16
C PHE A 120 5.90 -7.42 -13.21
N ALA A 121 4.85 -8.14 -13.63
CA ALA A 121 4.92 -9.08 -14.75
C ALA A 121 5.17 -8.35 -16.07
N ALA A 122 4.49 -7.21 -16.31
CA ALA A 122 4.71 -6.40 -17.50
C ALA A 122 6.14 -5.82 -17.56
N LEU A 123 6.70 -5.39 -16.43
CA LEU A 123 8.08 -4.92 -16.33
C LEU A 123 9.09 -6.05 -16.55
N ALA A 124 8.83 -7.25 -16.04
CA ALA A 124 9.65 -8.43 -16.26
C ALA A 124 9.67 -8.83 -17.74
N ASP A 125 8.52 -8.82 -18.41
CA ASP A 125 8.40 -9.11 -19.85
C ASP A 125 9.14 -8.06 -20.70
N HIS A 126 9.12 -6.78 -20.30
CA HIS A 126 9.85 -5.71 -20.99
C HIS A 126 11.37 -5.84 -20.79
N ALA A 127 11.81 -6.25 -19.62
CA ALA A 127 13.23 -6.36 -19.29
C ALA A 127 13.95 -7.49 -20.04
N GLN A 128 13.30 -8.64 -20.21
CA GLN A 128 13.79 -9.88 -20.84
C GLN A 128 14.93 -10.60 -20.09
N ASP A 129 15.84 -9.87 -19.39
CA ASP A 129 17.02 -10.40 -18.70
C ASP A 129 16.97 -10.11 -17.20
N GLY A 130 17.55 -10.99 -16.37
CA GLY A 130 17.55 -10.87 -14.90
C GLY A 130 18.10 -9.54 -14.35
N PRO A 131 19.29 -9.05 -14.76
CA PRO A 131 19.83 -7.77 -14.29
C PRO A 131 18.97 -6.57 -14.70
N ARG A 132 18.39 -6.56 -15.89
CA ARG A 132 17.46 -5.51 -16.33
C ARG A 132 16.14 -5.56 -15.59
N GLN A 133 15.66 -6.74 -15.23
CA GLN A 133 14.46 -6.91 -14.44
C GLN A 133 14.60 -6.25 -13.06
N GLN A 134 15.72 -6.47 -12.38
CA GLN A 134 16.01 -5.82 -11.10
C GLN A 134 16.07 -4.30 -11.24
N HIS A 135 16.69 -3.78 -12.31
CA HIS A 135 16.71 -2.35 -12.60
C HIS A 135 15.31 -1.77 -12.78
N TRP A 136 14.43 -2.42 -13.54
CA TRP A 136 13.06 -1.95 -13.75
C TRP A 136 12.21 -2.01 -12.49
N PHE A 137 12.41 -3.02 -11.64
CA PHE A 137 11.72 -3.09 -10.35
C PHE A 137 12.19 -1.99 -9.39
N ALA A 138 13.49 -1.71 -9.36
CA ALA A 138 14.04 -0.60 -8.59
C ALA A 138 13.51 0.75 -9.10
N LEU A 139 13.51 0.96 -10.42
CA LEU A 139 13.00 2.17 -11.05
C LEU A 139 11.50 2.37 -10.77
N ALA A 140 10.69 1.30 -10.84
CA ALA A 140 9.27 1.35 -10.51
C ALA A 140 9.04 1.77 -9.05
N ASN A 141 9.84 1.27 -8.10
CA ASN A 141 9.76 1.67 -6.71
C ASN A 141 10.18 3.12 -6.49
N ILE A 142 11.24 3.59 -7.15
CA ILE A 142 11.67 4.99 -7.11
C ILE A 142 10.59 5.90 -7.69
N ALA A 143 10.08 5.57 -8.88
CA ALA A 143 9.01 6.32 -9.53
C ALA A 143 7.75 6.38 -8.65
N ARG A 144 7.38 5.26 -8.01
CA ARG A 144 6.25 5.20 -7.07
C ARG A 144 6.46 6.15 -5.90
N THR A 145 7.60 6.10 -5.23
CA THR A 145 7.85 6.91 -4.04
C THR A 145 7.97 8.39 -4.38
N ALA A 146 8.75 8.73 -5.42
CA ALA A 146 8.90 10.11 -5.89
C ALA A 146 7.58 10.68 -6.41
N GLY A 147 6.79 9.88 -7.16
CA GLY A 147 5.50 10.26 -7.68
C GLY A 147 4.47 10.50 -6.57
N ILE A 148 4.40 9.63 -5.57
CA ILE A 148 3.53 9.82 -4.40
C ILE A 148 3.90 11.10 -3.64
N ALA A 149 5.19 11.36 -3.41
CA ALA A 149 5.65 12.58 -2.77
C ALA A 149 5.29 13.83 -3.59
N ALA A 150 5.56 13.82 -4.90
CA ALA A 150 5.20 14.92 -5.80
C ALA A 150 3.69 15.17 -5.84
N GLY A 151 2.88 14.11 -5.97
CA GLY A 151 1.42 14.20 -5.92
C GLY A 151 0.91 14.76 -4.58
N GLY A 152 1.49 14.31 -3.47
CA GLY A 152 1.18 14.84 -2.14
C GLY A 152 1.51 16.32 -2.00
N ILE A 153 2.65 16.80 -2.55
CA ILE A 153 3.02 18.21 -2.57
C ILE A 153 2.02 19.02 -3.40
N ILE A 154 1.66 18.54 -4.59
CA ILE A 154 0.65 19.21 -5.46
C ILE A 154 -0.66 19.37 -4.68
N THR A 155 -1.13 18.30 -4.02
CA THR A 155 -2.34 18.35 -3.20
C THR A 155 -2.18 19.30 -2.02
N GLY A 156 -1.02 19.29 -1.34
CA GLY A 156 -0.75 20.22 -0.25
C GLY A 156 -0.86 21.68 -0.67
N ILE A 157 -0.27 22.04 -1.80
CA ILE A 157 -0.39 23.39 -2.38
C ILE A 157 -1.85 23.68 -2.77
N ALA A 158 -2.52 22.75 -3.44
CA ALA A 158 -3.90 22.93 -3.87
C ALA A 158 -4.86 23.16 -2.68
N LEU A 159 -4.67 22.44 -1.57
CA LEU A 159 -5.47 22.56 -0.36
C LEU A 159 -5.24 23.88 0.43
N THR A 160 -4.32 24.75 0.03
CA THR A 160 -4.25 26.13 0.53
C THR A 160 -5.35 27.02 -0.07
N ILE A 161 -5.93 26.60 -1.21
CA ILE A 161 -7.01 27.32 -1.89
C ILE A 161 -8.33 26.96 -1.20
N PRO A 162 -9.09 27.93 -0.67
CA PRO A 162 -10.35 27.65 0.00
C PRO A 162 -11.44 27.18 -0.97
N GLY A 163 -12.31 26.30 -0.50
CA GLY A 163 -13.50 25.83 -1.22
C GLY A 163 -13.40 24.39 -1.70
N THR A 164 -14.57 23.80 -2.00
CA THR A 164 -14.71 22.39 -2.36
C THR A 164 -14.31 22.08 -3.79
N ARG A 165 -14.23 23.07 -4.67
CA ARG A 165 -13.84 22.89 -6.07
C ARG A 165 -12.43 22.32 -6.23
N VAL A 166 -11.52 22.60 -5.30
CA VAL A 166 -10.16 22.09 -5.33
C VAL A 166 -10.12 20.54 -5.31
N TYR A 167 -11.02 19.90 -4.57
CA TYR A 167 -11.12 18.44 -4.52
C TYR A 167 -11.50 17.87 -5.90
N ILE A 168 -12.46 18.49 -6.59
CA ILE A 168 -12.87 18.08 -7.94
C ILE A 168 -11.71 18.25 -8.93
N VAL A 169 -10.98 19.37 -8.88
CA VAL A 169 -9.82 19.62 -9.74
C VAL A 169 -8.74 18.58 -9.51
N LEU A 170 -8.46 18.22 -8.25
CA LEU A 170 -7.48 17.19 -7.93
C LEU A 170 -7.90 15.81 -8.45
N ALA A 171 -9.18 15.44 -8.38
CA ALA A 171 -9.69 14.22 -8.97
C ALA A 171 -9.54 14.19 -10.50
N LEU A 172 -9.85 15.30 -11.17
CA LEU A 172 -9.68 15.44 -12.62
C LEU A 172 -8.20 15.43 -13.05
N LEU A 173 -7.31 16.05 -12.28
CA LEU A 173 -5.87 15.98 -12.51
C LEU A 173 -5.33 14.55 -12.32
N SER A 174 -5.79 13.83 -11.29
CA SER A 174 -5.46 12.43 -11.09
C SER A 174 -5.91 11.57 -12.27
N ALA A 175 -7.15 11.77 -12.74
CA ALA A 175 -7.66 11.09 -13.93
C ALA A 175 -6.80 11.42 -15.17
N GLY A 176 -6.41 12.68 -15.36
CA GLY A 176 -5.53 13.12 -16.44
C GLY A 176 -4.14 12.47 -16.38
N CYS A 177 -3.55 12.37 -15.19
CA CYS A 177 -2.28 11.67 -14.99
C CYS A 177 -2.36 10.18 -15.37
N LEU A 178 -3.44 9.49 -14.98
CA LEU A 178 -3.61 8.10 -15.35
C LEU A 178 -3.89 7.93 -16.85
N ALA A 179 -4.67 8.82 -17.45
CA ALA A 179 -4.88 8.82 -18.90
C ALA A 179 -3.57 9.07 -19.66
N ALA A 180 -2.74 10.02 -19.21
CA ALA A 180 -1.41 10.25 -19.77
C ALA A 180 -0.51 9.00 -19.60
N SER A 181 -0.57 8.34 -18.45
CA SER A 181 0.15 7.09 -18.21
C SER A 181 -0.26 5.98 -19.19
N VAL A 182 -1.55 5.85 -19.52
CA VAL A 182 -2.05 4.92 -20.56
C VAL A 182 -1.41 5.26 -21.90
N LEU A 183 -1.47 6.53 -22.33
CA LEU A 183 -0.92 6.96 -23.62
C LEU A 183 0.60 6.71 -23.72
N LEU A 184 1.33 7.02 -22.64
CA LEU A 184 2.77 6.78 -22.54
C LEU A 184 3.13 5.30 -22.54
N MET A 185 2.25 4.40 -22.14
CA MET A 185 2.48 2.97 -22.18
C MET A 185 2.16 2.32 -23.54
N LEU A 186 1.47 3.01 -24.45
CA LEU A 186 1.12 2.48 -25.78
C LEU A 186 2.32 2.08 -26.65
N PRO A 187 3.47 2.81 -26.67
CA PRO A 187 4.63 2.43 -27.45
C PRO A 187 5.39 1.21 -26.92
N VAL A 188 5.17 0.82 -25.65
CA VAL A 188 5.83 -0.34 -25.05
C VAL A 188 5.39 -1.61 -25.76
N ALA A 189 6.32 -2.50 -26.10
CA ALA A 189 6.00 -3.74 -26.82
C ALA A 189 4.99 -4.61 -26.03
N PRO A 190 4.04 -5.27 -26.70
CA PRO A 190 3.09 -6.17 -26.02
C PRO A 190 3.84 -7.29 -25.30
N SER A 191 3.42 -7.59 -24.07
CA SER A 191 3.87 -8.80 -23.37
C SER A 191 3.47 -10.04 -24.16
N ARG A 192 4.37 -11.01 -24.28
CA ARG A 192 4.03 -12.29 -24.89
C ARG A 192 3.09 -13.05 -23.98
N ALA A 193 1.98 -13.56 -24.52
CA ALA A 193 1.16 -14.52 -23.82
C ALA A 193 2.05 -15.73 -23.46
N ARG A 194 2.14 -16.07 -22.18
CA ARG A 194 2.87 -17.26 -21.73
C ARG A 194 1.98 -18.47 -21.96
N ALA A 195 2.45 -19.42 -22.77
CA ALA A 195 1.83 -20.73 -22.80
C ALA A 195 1.98 -21.32 -21.37
N ARG A 196 0.87 -21.45 -20.66
CA ARG A 196 0.86 -22.09 -19.34
C ARG A 196 1.37 -23.52 -19.50
N VAL A 197 2.37 -23.90 -18.73
CA VAL A 197 2.72 -25.32 -18.56
C VAL A 197 1.56 -25.95 -17.81
N PRO A 198 0.78 -26.87 -18.41
CA PRO A 198 -0.32 -27.55 -17.73
C PRO A 198 0.28 -28.44 -16.65
N GLY A 199 -0.08 -28.24 -15.40
CA GLY A 199 0.25 -29.20 -14.36
C GLY A 199 0.75 -28.69 -13.01
N GLU A 200 0.90 -27.38 -12.78
CA GLU A 200 1.16 -26.91 -11.41
C GLU A 200 -0.16 -26.64 -10.69
N PRO A 201 -0.59 -27.54 -9.79
CA PRO A 201 -1.74 -27.27 -8.93
C PRO A 201 -1.37 -26.12 -8.00
N HIS A 202 -2.20 -25.08 -7.95
CA HIS A 202 -2.11 -24.09 -6.88
C HIS A 202 -2.37 -24.80 -5.56
N ALA A 203 -1.30 -25.03 -4.79
CA ALA A 203 -1.36 -25.76 -3.52
C ALA A 203 -1.90 -24.88 -2.36
N GLN A 204 -2.87 -23.98 -2.66
CA GLN A 204 -3.49 -23.08 -1.67
C GLN A 204 -4.03 -23.84 -0.44
N GLY A 205 -4.54 -25.07 -0.61
CA GLY A 205 -5.04 -25.88 0.49
C GLY A 205 -3.99 -26.31 1.52
N THR A 206 -2.71 -26.32 1.15
CA THR A 206 -1.62 -26.73 2.07
C THR A 206 -1.14 -25.53 2.91
N VAL A 207 -1.17 -24.30 2.37
CA VAL A 207 -0.76 -23.08 3.07
C VAL A 207 -1.72 -22.77 4.21
N LEU A 208 -3.03 -23.00 4.02
CA LEU A 208 -4.06 -22.81 5.04
C LEU A 208 -3.98 -23.80 6.21
N ARG A 209 -3.16 -24.86 6.11
CA ARG A 209 -2.94 -25.82 7.20
C ARG A 209 -1.70 -25.48 8.04
N ASP A 210 -0.89 -24.52 7.60
CA ASP A 210 0.27 -24.07 8.37
C ASP A 210 -0.17 -23.04 9.44
N GLY A 211 -0.46 -23.54 10.64
CA GLY A 211 -0.91 -22.72 11.77
C GLY A 211 0.10 -21.64 12.17
N ARG A 212 1.40 -21.86 11.94
CA ARG A 212 2.44 -20.88 12.22
C ARG A 212 2.42 -19.73 11.22
N PHE A 213 2.25 -20.05 9.95
CA PHE A 213 2.08 -19.06 8.91
C PHE A 213 0.78 -18.27 9.11
N LEU A 214 -0.33 -18.93 9.45
CA LEU A 214 -1.61 -18.27 9.74
C LEU A 214 -1.50 -17.33 10.95
N GLY A 215 -0.77 -17.71 12.00
CA GLY A 215 -0.48 -16.85 13.14
C GLY A 215 0.31 -15.60 12.72
N LEU A 216 1.32 -15.76 11.86
CA LEU A 216 2.08 -14.63 11.32
C LEU A 216 1.22 -13.76 10.41
N LEU A 217 0.38 -14.37 9.56
CA LEU A 217 -0.57 -13.69 8.69
C LEU A 217 -1.55 -12.81 9.50
N SER A 218 -2.08 -13.35 10.60
CA SER A 218 -2.99 -12.62 11.50
C SER A 218 -2.30 -11.42 12.15
N THR A 219 -1.05 -11.56 12.60
CA THR A 219 -0.30 -10.40 13.11
C THR A 219 -0.05 -9.37 12.03
N ASN A 220 0.16 -9.80 10.78
CA ASN A 220 0.37 -8.88 9.66
C ASN A 220 -0.90 -8.08 9.28
N VAL A 221 -2.08 -8.63 9.49
CA VAL A 221 -3.34 -7.84 9.32
C VAL A 221 -3.32 -6.62 10.23
N VAL A 222 -2.90 -6.78 11.50
CA VAL A 222 -2.78 -5.65 12.44
C VAL A 222 -1.75 -4.64 11.96
N PHE A 223 -0.60 -5.09 11.49
CA PHE A 223 0.45 -4.22 10.96
C PHE A 223 0.02 -3.51 9.67
N ALA A 224 -0.68 -4.20 8.79
CA ALA A 224 -1.24 -3.60 7.58
C ALA A 224 -2.31 -2.54 7.90
N ILE A 225 -3.18 -2.78 8.90
CA ILE A 225 -4.11 -1.75 9.41
C ILE A 225 -3.33 -0.57 9.96
N SER A 226 -2.26 -0.80 10.73
CA SER A 226 -1.41 0.25 11.28
C SER A 226 -0.76 1.08 10.17
N THR A 227 -0.21 0.46 9.13
CA THR A 227 0.37 1.14 7.96
C THR A 227 -0.67 2.03 7.26
N LEU A 228 -1.91 1.55 7.06
CA LEU A 228 -2.97 2.33 6.44
C LEU A 228 -3.49 3.46 7.32
N LEU A 229 -3.37 3.31 8.65
CA LEU A 229 -3.97 4.21 9.62
C LEU A 229 -3.52 5.66 9.41
N LEU A 230 -2.23 5.90 9.21
CA LEU A 230 -1.70 7.26 9.02
C LEU A 230 -2.35 7.96 7.81
N GLY A 231 -2.43 7.28 6.67
CA GLY A 231 -3.03 7.80 5.45
C GLY A 231 -4.53 8.03 5.55
N LEU A 232 -5.24 7.16 6.26
CA LEU A 232 -6.69 7.29 6.46
C LEU A 232 -7.05 8.36 7.48
N THR A 233 -6.28 8.46 8.58
CA THR A 233 -6.71 9.19 9.76
C THR A 233 -6.20 10.62 9.81
N VAL A 234 -4.97 10.87 9.37
CA VAL A 234 -4.36 12.21 9.48
C VAL A 234 -5.18 13.29 8.78
N PRO A 235 -5.65 13.10 7.53
CA PRO A 235 -6.49 14.10 6.87
C PRO A 235 -7.79 14.38 7.64
N VAL A 236 -8.42 13.33 8.19
CA VAL A 236 -9.67 13.43 8.94
C VAL A 236 -9.46 14.11 10.30
N ILE A 237 -8.39 13.75 11.03
CA ILE A 237 -8.05 14.40 12.32
C ILE A 237 -7.84 15.89 12.11
N ILE A 238 -7.00 16.25 11.14
CA ILE A 238 -6.66 17.65 10.88
C ILE A 238 -7.90 18.45 10.54
N LYS A 239 -8.77 17.89 9.69
CA LYS A 239 -9.97 18.61 9.24
C LYS A 239 -11.09 18.62 10.28
N MET A 240 -11.43 17.44 10.86
CA MET A 240 -12.63 17.28 11.68
C MET A 240 -12.37 17.46 13.19
N ALA A 241 -11.20 17.02 13.69
CA ALA A 241 -10.90 17.12 15.12
C ALA A 241 -10.15 18.42 15.46
N LEU A 242 -9.21 18.85 14.63
CA LEU A 242 -8.35 19.99 14.91
C LEU A 242 -8.80 21.30 14.22
N GLY A 243 -9.73 21.23 13.25
CA GLY A 243 -10.12 22.38 12.44
C GLY A 243 -8.95 23.01 11.66
N GLY A 244 -7.89 22.24 11.40
CA GLY A 244 -6.67 22.69 10.80
C GLY A 244 -6.73 22.74 9.26
N PRO A 245 -5.75 23.43 8.63
CA PRO A 245 -5.70 23.54 7.19
C PRO A 245 -5.30 22.21 6.53
N GLY A 246 -5.98 21.86 5.43
CA GLY A 246 -5.81 20.57 4.73
C GLY A 246 -4.39 20.29 4.24
N TRP A 247 -3.58 21.30 3.94
CA TRP A 247 -2.19 21.14 3.50
C TRP A 247 -1.30 20.47 4.54
N VAL A 248 -1.64 20.54 5.83
CA VAL A 248 -0.90 19.88 6.91
C VAL A 248 -0.92 18.35 6.70
N SER A 249 -2.02 17.80 6.20
CA SER A 249 -2.11 16.37 5.84
C SER A 249 -1.06 15.96 4.83
N SER A 250 -0.86 16.80 3.82
CA SER A 250 0.15 16.55 2.78
C SER A 250 1.57 16.60 3.35
N VAL A 251 1.88 17.58 4.22
CA VAL A 251 3.19 17.67 4.88
C VAL A 251 3.48 16.40 5.70
N VAL A 252 2.50 15.93 6.45
CA VAL A 252 2.63 14.71 7.28
C VAL A 252 2.88 13.48 6.40
N LEU A 253 2.08 13.27 5.37
CA LEU A 253 2.18 12.07 4.54
C LEU A 253 3.39 12.08 3.61
N VAL A 254 3.75 13.24 3.06
CA VAL A 254 4.99 13.42 2.29
C VAL A 254 6.20 13.23 3.21
N GLY A 255 6.16 13.79 4.42
CA GLY A 255 7.20 13.58 5.43
C GLY A 255 7.42 12.10 5.76
N ASN A 256 6.34 11.34 5.98
CA ASN A 256 6.40 9.88 6.16
C ASN A 256 7.08 9.19 4.97
N ALA A 257 6.66 9.50 3.75
CA ALA A 257 7.24 8.91 2.54
C ALA A 257 8.73 9.24 2.37
N LEU A 258 9.15 10.48 2.68
CA LEU A 258 10.56 10.89 2.63
C LEU A 258 11.41 10.19 3.69
N LEU A 259 10.88 10.02 4.91
CA LEU A 259 11.57 9.29 5.98
C LEU A 259 11.78 7.83 5.60
N ILE A 260 10.74 7.15 5.09
CA ILE A 260 10.84 5.76 4.64
C ILE A 260 11.84 5.64 3.49
N SER A 261 11.83 6.54 2.52
CA SER A 261 12.73 6.49 1.36
C SER A 261 14.17 6.79 1.74
N GLY A 262 14.40 7.79 2.60
CA GLY A 262 15.72 8.21 3.02
C GLY A 262 16.41 7.21 3.97
N PHE A 263 15.65 6.61 4.88
CA PHE A 263 16.19 5.72 5.90
C PHE A 263 15.89 4.23 5.66
N GLY A 264 15.08 3.88 4.66
CA GLY A 264 14.64 2.50 4.40
C GLY A 264 15.79 1.52 4.18
N ILE A 265 16.80 1.90 3.39
CA ILE A 265 17.97 1.03 3.10
C ILE A 265 18.80 0.81 4.37
N VAL A 266 19.05 1.86 5.13
CA VAL A 266 19.85 1.78 6.38
C VAL A 266 19.08 0.95 7.41
N GLY A 267 17.79 1.21 7.57
CA GLY A 267 16.94 0.47 8.50
C GLY A 267 16.82 -1.01 8.13
N ALA A 268 16.66 -1.34 6.85
CA ALA A 268 16.63 -2.73 6.37
C ALA A 268 17.97 -3.47 6.65
N ARG A 269 19.10 -2.81 6.44
CA ARG A 269 20.43 -3.38 6.76
C ARG A 269 20.60 -3.63 8.26
N GLN A 270 20.15 -2.72 9.10
CA GLN A 270 20.20 -2.89 10.55
C GLN A 270 19.22 -3.97 11.05
N ALA A 271 18.01 -4.01 10.49
CA ALA A 271 17.03 -5.04 10.78
C ALA A 271 17.54 -6.45 10.43
N GLY A 272 18.22 -6.60 9.29
CA GLY A 272 18.81 -7.88 8.85
C GLY A 272 19.92 -8.46 9.76
N ARG A 273 20.48 -7.63 10.65
CA ARG A 273 21.48 -8.06 11.65
C ARG A 273 20.87 -8.55 12.96
N ARG A 274 19.56 -8.44 13.13
CA ARG A 274 18.84 -8.76 14.37
C ARG A 274 17.91 -9.94 14.16
N GLU A 275 17.48 -10.54 15.27
CA GLU A 275 16.48 -11.62 15.23
C GLU A 275 15.16 -11.07 14.62
N PRO A 276 14.63 -11.69 13.51
CA PRO A 276 13.53 -11.11 12.75
C PRO A 276 12.25 -10.87 13.57
N PHE A 277 11.88 -11.79 14.48
CA PHE A 277 10.72 -11.60 15.33
C PHE A 277 10.93 -10.50 16.40
N ALA A 278 12.17 -10.26 16.83
CA ALA A 278 12.49 -9.12 17.71
C ALA A 278 12.32 -7.80 16.96
N VAL A 279 12.71 -7.74 15.68
CA VAL A 279 12.50 -6.57 14.82
C VAL A 279 11.01 -6.29 14.66
N LEU A 280 10.18 -7.31 14.39
CA LEU A 280 8.72 -7.12 14.30
C LEU A 280 8.10 -6.66 15.62
N ARG A 281 8.59 -7.16 16.76
CA ARG A 281 8.14 -6.65 18.08
C ARG A 281 8.51 -5.18 18.28
N THR A 282 9.70 -4.75 17.84
CA THR A 282 10.10 -3.34 17.87
C THR A 282 9.19 -2.50 16.98
N ALA A 283 8.82 -2.98 15.80
CA ALA A 283 7.86 -2.32 14.92
C ALA A 283 6.47 -2.20 15.58
N ALA A 284 5.98 -3.25 16.24
CA ALA A 284 4.73 -3.22 16.99
C ALA A 284 4.73 -2.17 18.12
N VAL A 285 5.84 -2.06 18.88
CA VAL A 285 6.03 -1.03 19.91
C VAL A 285 6.04 0.36 19.29
N ALA A 286 6.71 0.55 18.15
CA ALA A 286 6.76 1.84 17.47
C ALA A 286 5.35 2.25 16.96
N TRP A 287 4.57 1.35 16.37
CA TRP A 287 3.17 1.62 16.02
C TRP A 287 2.30 1.91 17.24
N ALA A 288 2.46 1.14 18.33
CA ALA A 288 1.75 1.39 19.59
C ALA A 288 2.05 2.79 20.15
N ALA A 289 3.33 3.20 20.16
CA ALA A 289 3.72 4.55 20.56
C ALA A 289 3.12 5.62 19.62
N GLY A 290 3.16 5.39 18.30
CA GLY A 290 2.52 6.28 17.32
C GLY A 290 1.01 6.42 17.53
N CYS A 291 0.30 5.32 17.81
CA CYS A 291 -1.14 5.34 18.13
C CYS A 291 -1.42 6.13 19.42
N THR A 292 -0.56 5.99 20.46
CA THR A 292 -0.67 6.79 21.67
C THR A 292 -0.53 8.29 21.36
N LEU A 293 0.46 8.65 20.55
CA LEU A 293 0.68 10.05 20.12
C LEU A 293 -0.48 10.60 19.29
N LEU A 294 -1.06 9.79 18.39
CA LEU A 294 -2.26 10.17 17.63
C LEU A 294 -3.48 10.35 18.53
N THR A 295 -3.62 9.54 19.60
CA THR A 295 -4.67 9.71 20.61
C THR A 295 -4.55 11.08 21.28
N PHE A 296 -3.35 11.47 21.70
CA PHE A 296 -3.10 12.80 22.28
C PHE A 296 -3.38 13.92 21.27
N ALA A 297 -2.88 13.77 20.02
CA ALA A 297 -3.10 14.76 18.99
C ALA A 297 -4.60 14.97 18.70
N ALA A 298 -5.37 13.89 18.57
CA ALA A 298 -6.81 13.95 18.29
C ALA A 298 -7.64 14.55 19.43
N SER A 299 -7.09 14.56 20.66
CA SER A 299 -7.76 15.06 21.86
C SER A 299 -7.26 16.46 22.27
N SER A 300 -6.32 17.06 21.53
CA SER A 300 -5.67 18.34 21.86
C SER A 300 -6.16 19.46 20.96
N ALA A 301 -5.98 20.71 21.39
CA ALA A 301 -6.11 21.86 20.48
C ALA A 301 -4.94 21.89 19.48
N LEU A 302 -5.17 22.48 18.30
CA LEU A 302 -4.22 22.47 17.18
C LEU A 302 -2.76 22.83 17.56
N PRO A 303 -2.46 23.89 18.34
CA PRO A 303 -1.07 24.19 18.69
C PRO A 303 -0.36 23.08 19.46
N PHE A 304 -1.09 22.36 20.32
CA PHE A 304 -0.55 21.27 21.12
C PHE A 304 -0.53 19.92 20.40
N ALA A 305 -1.30 19.78 19.31
CA ALA A 305 -1.35 18.57 18.49
C ALA A 305 -0.14 18.42 17.57
N VAL A 306 0.57 19.51 17.23
CA VAL A 306 1.66 19.51 16.23
C VAL A 306 2.82 18.59 16.64
N ALA A 307 3.30 18.73 17.87
CA ALA A 307 4.44 17.94 18.37
C ALA A 307 4.11 16.44 18.45
N PRO A 308 2.99 15.99 19.08
CA PRO A 308 2.63 14.57 19.07
C PRO A 308 2.32 14.03 17.66
N LEU A 309 1.78 14.84 16.74
CA LEU A 309 1.55 14.43 15.36
C LEU A 309 2.88 14.19 14.63
N ALA A 310 3.85 15.10 14.76
CA ALA A 310 5.19 14.93 14.19
C ALA A 310 5.91 13.70 14.78
N ALA A 311 5.83 13.50 16.08
CA ALA A 311 6.40 12.34 16.75
C ALA A 311 5.72 11.03 16.31
N ALA A 312 4.39 11.05 16.07
CA ALA A 312 3.66 9.91 15.54
C ALA A 312 4.17 9.53 14.14
N VAL A 313 4.41 10.52 13.26
CA VAL A 313 4.99 10.27 11.92
C VAL A 313 6.33 9.56 12.02
N LEU A 314 7.22 10.00 12.92
CA LEU A 314 8.52 9.34 13.14
C LEU A 314 8.34 7.89 13.62
N ALA A 315 7.42 7.66 14.55
CA ALA A 315 7.14 6.33 15.09
C ALA A 315 6.55 5.39 14.00
N PHE A 316 5.61 5.87 13.19
CA PHE A 316 5.03 5.12 12.08
C PHE A 316 6.07 4.83 10.99
N SER A 317 6.88 5.84 10.60
CA SER A 317 7.96 5.64 9.61
C SER A 317 8.98 4.60 10.09
N LEU A 318 9.40 4.66 11.36
CA LEU A 318 10.30 3.66 11.93
C LEU A 318 9.69 2.26 11.89
N ALA A 319 8.43 2.13 12.28
CA ALA A 319 7.72 0.85 12.26
C ALA A 319 7.65 0.26 10.86
N GLU A 320 7.31 1.06 9.84
CA GLU A 320 7.23 0.62 8.44
C GLU A 320 8.61 0.22 7.88
N ILE A 321 9.67 0.99 8.18
CA ILE A 321 11.05 0.69 7.77
C ILE A 321 11.50 -0.67 8.33
N LEU A 322 11.14 -0.98 9.56
CA LEU A 322 11.50 -2.25 10.20
C LEU A 322 10.63 -3.41 9.70
N HIS A 323 9.32 -3.17 9.56
CA HIS A 323 8.34 -4.22 9.24
C HIS A 323 8.46 -4.72 7.80
N ALA A 324 8.44 -3.82 6.80
CA ALA A 324 8.27 -4.20 5.40
C ALA A 324 9.32 -5.21 4.90
N PRO A 325 10.64 -5.00 5.05
CA PRO A 325 11.64 -5.97 4.60
C PRO A 325 11.66 -7.23 5.48
N THR A 326 11.44 -7.08 6.80
CA THR A 326 11.56 -8.19 7.75
C THR A 326 10.43 -9.18 7.59
N SER A 327 9.21 -8.71 7.40
CA SER A 327 8.02 -9.55 7.26
C SER A 327 8.09 -10.43 6.00
N VAL A 328 8.46 -9.84 4.87
CA VAL A 328 8.62 -10.57 3.60
C VAL A 328 9.76 -11.60 3.70
N ALA A 329 10.88 -11.26 4.35
CA ALA A 329 11.98 -12.20 4.58
C ALA A 329 11.56 -13.39 5.44
N ILE A 330 10.78 -13.18 6.51
CA ILE A 330 10.26 -14.27 7.35
C ILE A 330 9.37 -15.22 6.52
N VAL A 331 8.41 -14.67 5.78
CA VAL A 331 7.50 -15.45 4.94
C VAL A 331 8.25 -16.26 3.88
N SER A 332 9.21 -15.62 3.19
CA SER A 332 10.02 -16.26 2.18
C SER A 332 10.86 -17.41 2.74
N ASN A 333 11.37 -17.27 3.98
CA ASN A 333 12.18 -18.30 4.65
C ASN A 333 11.35 -19.39 5.33
N MET A 334 10.07 -19.13 5.63
CA MET A 334 9.14 -20.15 6.17
C MET A 334 8.60 -21.06 5.08
N ALA A 335 8.48 -20.54 3.87
CA ALA A 335 7.87 -21.24 2.76
C ALA A 335 8.83 -22.31 2.20
N PRO A 336 8.36 -23.56 1.94
CA PRO A 336 9.08 -24.51 1.11
C PRO A 336 9.39 -23.89 -0.27
N GLU A 337 10.55 -24.21 -0.85
CA GLU A 337 10.98 -23.58 -2.12
C GLU A 337 9.92 -23.71 -3.22
N ALA A 338 9.36 -24.89 -3.40
CA ALA A 338 8.32 -25.16 -4.40
C ALA A 338 6.99 -24.42 -4.15
N LYS A 339 6.75 -23.90 -2.93
CA LYS A 339 5.49 -23.25 -2.53
C LYS A 339 5.67 -21.78 -2.14
N ARG A 340 6.87 -21.22 -2.31
CA ARG A 340 7.18 -19.84 -1.90
C ARG A 340 6.24 -18.81 -2.54
N GLY A 341 5.86 -19.03 -3.80
CA GLY A 341 4.89 -18.19 -4.50
C GLY A 341 3.51 -18.18 -3.83
N ASP A 342 3.01 -19.36 -3.41
CA ASP A 342 1.71 -19.48 -2.75
C ASP A 342 1.69 -18.78 -1.39
N TYR A 343 2.77 -18.92 -0.58
CA TYR A 343 2.91 -18.20 0.70
C TYR A 343 2.94 -16.70 0.53
N LEU A 344 3.70 -16.19 -0.44
CA LEU A 344 3.77 -14.76 -0.74
C LEU A 344 2.44 -14.22 -1.31
N ALA A 345 1.73 -15.01 -2.11
CA ALA A 345 0.39 -14.65 -2.58
C ALA A 345 -0.61 -14.57 -1.42
N MET A 346 -0.61 -15.57 -0.53
CA MET A 346 -1.46 -15.56 0.67
C MET A 346 -1.11 -14.41 1.62
N TRP A 347 0.17 -14.01 1.70
CA TRP A 347 0.60 -12.86 2.47
C TRP A 347 -0.08 -11.57 2.04
N GLN A 348 -0.35 -11.39 0.75
CA GLN A 348 -1.03 -10.22 0.22
C GLN A 348 -2.48 -10.07 0.71
N TYR A 349 -3.14 -11.17 1.08
CA TYR A 349 -4.49 -11.11 1.63
C TYR A 349 -4.56 -10.41 2.99
N SER A 350 -3.46 -10.36 3.76
CA SER A 350 -3.43 -9.58 5.00
C SER A 350 -3.53 -8.06 4.74
N PHE A 351 -2.89 -7.57 3.69
CA PHE A 351 -3.03 -6.16 3.27
C PHE A 351 -4.44 -5.89 2.72
N MET A 352 -4.99 -6.85 1.98
CA MET A 352 -6.38 -6.75 1.48
C MET A 352 -7.39 -6.70 2.62
N ALA A 353 -7.22 -7.55 3.65
CA ALA A 353 -8.06 -7.51 4.85
C ALA A 353 -7.98 -6.14 5.56
N ALA A 354 -6.79 -5.54 5.61
CA ALA A 354 -6.61 -4.20 6.16
C ALA A 354 -7.25 -3.11 5.30
N GLU A 355 -7.13 -3.18 3.97
CA GLU A 355 -7.76 -2.23 3.04
C GLU A 355 -9.30 -2.26 3.12
N ILE A 356 -9.88 -3.41 3.44
CA ILE A 356 -11.33 -3.57 3.65
C ILE A 356 -11.71 -3.14 5.07
N GLY A 357 -11.04 -3.70 6.08
CA GLY A 357 -11.37 -3.50 7.48
C GLY A 357 -10.95 -2.13 8.03
N GLY A 358 -9.87 -1.56 7.54
CA GLY A 358 -9.30 -0.30 8.01
C GLY A 358 -10.28 0.87 7.90
N PRO A 359 -10.85 1.17 6.73
CA PRO A 359 -11.85 2.24 6.58
C PRO A 359 -13.11 2.02 7.42
N ILE A 360 -13.59 0.77 7.53
CA ILE A 360 -14.75 0.42 8.36
C ILE A 360 -14.44 0.69 9.83
N LEU A 361 -13.33 0.14 10.34
CA LEU A 361 -12.87 0.34 11.71
C LEU A 361 -12.71 1.82 12.03
N PHE A 362 -11.99 2.55 11.16
CA PHE A 362 -11.73 3.95 11.38
C PHE A 362 -13.02 4.78 11.34
N GLY A 363 -13.81 4.66 10.26
CA GLY A 363 -15.02 5.47 10.08
C GLY A 363 -16.05 5.25 11.18
N THR A 364 -16.24 4.01 11.66
CA THR A 364 -17.18 3.68 12.73
C THR A 364 -16.68 4.17 14.10
N LEU A 365 -15.44 3.87 14.46
CA LEU A 365 -14.89 4.22 15.78
C LEU A 365 -14.65 5.72 15.93
N PHE A 366 -14.21 6.42 14.88
CA PHE A 366 -13.94 7.85 14.93
C PHE A 366 -15.20 8.68 15.18
N THR A 367 -16.37 8.21 14.71
CA THR A 367 -17.65 8.88 14.97
C THR A 367 -18.15 8.69 16.41
N LEU A 368 -17.71 7.61 17.10
CA LEU A 368 -18.02 7.40 18.51
C LEU A 368 -17.14 8.30 19.40
N GLN A 369 -15.84 8.28 19.15
CA GLN A 369 -14.84 9.11 19.81
C GLN A 369 -13.62 9.27 18.90
N HIS A 370 -13.11 10.49 18.74
CA HIS A 370 -11.99 10.77 17.83
C HIS A 370 -10.72 9.96 18.13
N SER A 371 -10.52 9.58 19.39
CA SER A 371 -9.37 8.77 19.84
C SER A 371 -9.60 7.24 19.75
N ALA A 372 -10.86 6.78 19.63
CA ALA A 372 -11.18 5.36 19.70
C ALA A 372 -10.45 4.47 18.66
N PRO A 373 -10.31 4.86 17.38
CA PRO A 373 -9.59 4.04 16.41
C PRO A 373 -8.13 3.79 16.83
N PHE A 374 -7.48 4.82 17.39
CA PHE A 374 -6.07 4.71 17.79
C PHE A 374 -5.90 3.82 19.01
N LEU A 375 -6.83 3.89 19.99
CA LEU A 375 -6.82 3.03 21.16
C LEU A 375 -7.04 1.55 20.78
N VAL A 376 -7.92 1.27 19.83
CA VAL A 376 -8.14 -0.09 19.34
C VAL A 376 -6.90 -0.62 18.62
N VAL A 377 -6.31 0.17 17.70
CA VAL A 377 -5.10 -0.26 16.97
C VAL A 377 -3.89 -0.35 17.90
N LEU A 378 -3.77 0.52 18.92
CA LEU A 378 -2.80 0.40 20.01
C LEU A 378 -2.93 -0.95 20.71
N ALA A 379 -4.13 -1.30 21.18
CA ALA A 379 -4.38 -2.57 21.86
C ALA A 379 -4.04 -3.77 20.96
N LEU A 380 -4.44 -3.72 19.70
CA LEU A 380 -4.11 -4.77 18.72
C LEU A 380 -2.58 -4.92 18.56
N ASN A 381 -1.82 -3.81 18.41
CA ASN A 381 -0.37 -3.88 18.34
C ASN A 381 0.26 -4.46 19.60
N LEU A 382 -0.24 -4.10 20.78
CA LEU A 382 0.24 -4.68 22.04
C LEU A 382 0.00 -6.20 22.12
N VAL A 383 -1.15 -6.68 21.63
CA VAL A 383 -1.47 -8.13 21.56
C VAL A 383 -0.55 -8.86 20.56
N THR A 384 -0.06 -8.22 19.50
CA THR A 384 0.88 -8.88 18.58
C THR A 384 2.24 -9.18 19.23
N ILE A 385 2.66 -8.43 20.25
CA ILE A 385 3.97 -8.61 20.89
C ILE A 385 4.15 -10.01 21.51
N PRO A 386 3.25 -10.48 22.41
CA PRO A 386 3.34 -11.85 22.92
C PRO A 386 3.10 -12.90 21.82
N ALA A 387 2.21 -12.67 20.86
CA ALA A 387 2.00 -13.58 19.74
C ALA A 387 3.30 -13.80 18.93
N LEU A 388 4.03 -12.74 18.62
CA LEU A 388 5.33 -12.82 17.94
C LEU A 388 6.42 -13.50 18.77
N ARG A 389 6.36 -13.40 20.12
CA ARG A 389 7.27 -14.17 21.00
C ARG A 389 7.01 -15.67 20.89
N ILE A 390 5.74 -16.09 20.87
CA ILE A 390 5.34 -17.49 20.72
C ILE A 390 5.76 -18.02 19.34
N LEU A 391 5.47 -17.27 18.28
CA LEU A 391 5.85 -17.63 16.90
C LEU A 391 7.37 -17.72 16.71
N GLY A 392 8.15 -16.88 17.41
CA GLY A 392 9.62 -16.88 17.35
C GLY A 392 10.28 -18.08 18.05
N ARG A 393 9.69 -18.61 19.15
CA ARG A 393 10.27 -19.70 19.94
C ARG A 393 10.43 -21.03 19.19
N GLY A 394 9.66 -21.30 18.16
CA GLY A 394 9.73 -22.51 17.37
C GLY A 394 10.98 -22.66 16.45
N ARG A 395 11.93 -21.73 16.47
CA ARG A 395 13.11 -21.72 15.58
C ARG A 395 14.38 -22.37 16.15
N HIS A 396 14.45 -22.68 17.44
CA HIS A 396 15.68 -23.23 18.03
C HIS A 396 16.04 -24.64 17.53
N HIS A 397 15.12 -25.36 16.87
CA HIS A 397 15.42 -26.69 16.31
C HIS A 397 15.97 -26.70 14.88
N VAL A 398 15.84 -25.60 14.10
CA VAL A 398 16.29 -25.55 12.69
C VAL A 398 17.66 -24.85 12.55
N ALA A 399 18.02 -23.96 13.46
CA ALA A 399 19.29 -23.23 13.40
C ALA A 399 20.51 -24.11 13.76
N LEU A 400 20.32 -25.18 14.54
CA LEU A 400 21.40 -26.12 14.88
C LEU A 400 21.78 -27.08 13.74
N ALA A 401 20.93 -27.25 12.73
CA ALA A 401 21.24 -28.03 11.55
C ALA A 401 22.15 -27.33 10.53
N TRP A 402 22.29 -26.00 10.63
CA TRP A 402 23.05 -25.19 9.65
C TRP A 402 24.47 -24.88 10.08
N THR A 403 24.81 -25.05 11.36
CA THR A 403 26.19 -24.85 11.86
C THR A 403 27.05 -26.12 11.77
N GLY A 404 26.45 -27.27 11.47
CA GLY A 404 27.14 -28.56 11.38
C GLY A 404 27.77 -28.90 10.03
N SER A 405 27.60 -28.08 8.97
CA SER A 405 28.10 -28.45 7.63
C SER A 405 29.27 -27.57 7.12
N ARG A 406 29.96 -26.82 7.99
CA ARG A 406 31.13 -26.00 7.61
C ARG A 406 32.48 -26.52 8.13
N ASP A 407 32.53 -27.70 8.72
CA ASP A 407 33.79 -28.29 9.20
C ASP A 407 34.10 -29.63 8.49
N HIS A 408 33.99 -29.71 7.19
CA HIS A 408 34.64 -30.70 6.35
C HIS A 408 34.68 -30.16 4.92
N ASP A 409 35.74 -29.39 4.60
CA ASP A 409 36.63 -29.54 3.45
C ASP A 409 37.72 -28.43 3.52
#